data_c8a3f17e37578a29992ece0af4b11e09
#
_entry.id   c8a3f17e37578a29992ece0af4b11e09
#
_cell.length_a   1.000
_cell.length_b   1.000
_cell.length_c   1.000
_cell.angle_alpha   90.00
_cell.angle_beta   90.00
_cell.angle_gamma   90.00
#
_symmetry.space_group_name_H-M   'P 1'
#
loop_
_entity.id
_entity.type
_entity.pdbx_description
1 polymer ?
#
loop_
_entity_poly.entity_id
_entity_poly.type
_entity_poly.pdbx_seq_one_letter_code
_entity_poly.pdbx_strand_id
1 'polypeptide(L)'
;MRTPVFLTRLGVVLRRVHRIVAPMKEAIVEHGGYRIRVRTRGPARGPHAIVLPGMADTEFTLAAQIHELRRHGYTTHVVELPGFGLPPALRKESARFPQLADLVLSTVDKIGVDRAVILGHSLGGGIALHIAMRRPAFVAGLILLAPASVGRSLVWTYKLFCLPLVGRALLRPKRSGSRRYLRYFLLGSKRRDDEAFIERLVRRDRHNAATARSMRAIIWANQPSRWRRLALLAIPGGEQLGFTLREQVAALRDIPTLVLWGSSDRVISARDAAIFRAASRAAEVHVAPGVGHLLPLEAVDWVNGHLARFIEVRLSDLRPAA
;
A
#
# COMPACT_ATOMS: atom_id res chain seq x y z
N MET A 1 -3.74 -4.18 41.54
CA MET A 1 -3.74 -3.25 40.39
C MET A 1 -2.49 -3.49 39.58
N ARG A 2 -2.58 -4.24 38.47
CA ARG A 2 -1.43 -4.55 37.59
C ARG A 2 -1.55 -3.66 36.34
N THR A 3 -0.65 -2.72 36.16
CA THR A 3 -0.52 -1.85 35.01
C THR A 3 -0.23 -2.72 33.76
N PRO A 4 -0.93 -2.54 32.64
CA PRO A 4 -0.73 -3.43 31.49
C PRO A 4 0.61 -3.11 30.80
N VAL A 5 1.49 -4.08 30.82
CA VAL A 5 2.83 -4.11 30.20
C VAL A 5 2.81 -3.83 28.68
N PHE A 6 1.63 -3.86 28.06
CA PHE A 6 1.44 -3.65 26.61
C PHE A 6 1.57 -2.19 26.14
N LEU A 7 1.31 -1.21 27.01
CA LEU A 7 1.45 0.21 26.65
C LEU A 7 2.92 0.66 26.57
N THR A 8 3.81 -0.04 27.28
CA THR A 8 5.24 0.24 27.26
C THR A 8 5.94 -0.21 25.97
N ARG A 9 5.52 -1.30 25.35
CA ARG A 9 6.19 -1.83 24.16
C ARG A 9 5.98 -0.99 22.88
N LEU A 10 4.78 -0.46 22.65
CA LEU A 10 4.55 0.41 21.48
C LEU A 10 5.17 1.80 21.68
N GLY A 11 5.16 2.33 22.89
CA GLY A 11 5.88 3.56 23.26
C GLY A 11 7.40 3.39 23.16
N VAL A 12 7.92 2.21 23.47
CA VAL A 12 9.34 1.87 23.35
C VAL A 12 9.75 1.67 21.90
N VAL A 13 8.92 1.02 21.08
CA VAL A 13 9.17 0.87 19.64
C VAL A 13 9.18 2.25 18.96
N LEU A 14 8.23 3.13 19.26
CA LEU A 14 8.20 4.49 18.73
C LEU A 14 9.36 5.37 19.25
N ARG A 15 9.84 5.16 20.48
CA ARG A 15 11.00 5.91 21.04
C ARG A 15 12.34 5.34 20.56
N ARG A 16 12.48 4.03 20.33
CA ARG A 16 13.67 3.43 19.73
C ARG A 16 13.84 3.77 18.24
N VAL A 17 12.73 3.95 17.51
CA VAL A 17 12.75 4.40 16.12
C VAL A 17 13.37 5.79 15.97
N HIS A 18 13.34 6.64 17.00
CA HIS A 18 13.96 7.96 16.97
C HIS A 18 15.49 7.98 17.15
N ARG A 19 16.12 6.87 17.52
CA ARG A 19 17.55 6.89 17.94
C ARG A 19 18.57 6.39 16.90
N ILE A 20 18.14 5.85 15.75
CA ILE A 20 19.05 5.44 14.66
C ILE A 20 18.50 5.99 13.35
N VAL A 21 18.53 7.29 13.19
CA VAL A 21 18.06 7.91 11.94
C VAL A 21 19.29 8.45 11.20
N ALA A 22 19.74 7.69 10.20
CA ALA A 22 20.53 8.30 9.12
C ALA A 22 19.74 9.53 8.60
N PRO A 23 20.41 10.65 8.26
CA PRO A 23 19.73 11.86 7.85
C PRO A 23 18.78 11.56 6.68
N MET A 24 17.53 12.00 6.83
CA MET A 24 16.53 11.87 5.78
C MET A 24 16.90 12.80 4.65
N LYS A 25 17.03 12.23 3.44
CA LYS A 25 17.09 13.01 2.21
C LYS A 25 15.68 13.10 1.63
N GLU A 26 15.21 14.30 1.35
CA GLU A 26 13.96 14.54 0.64
C GLU A 26 14.27 15.11 -0.73
N ALA A 27 13.70 14.51 -1.77
CA ALA A 27 13.76 15.00 -3.13
C ALA A 27 12.33 15.24 -3.65
N ILE A 28 12.16 16.28 -4.43
CA ILE A 28 10.92 16.53 -5.18
C ILE A 28 11.26 16.29 -6.65
N VAL A 29 10.63 15.28 -7.23
CA VAL A 29 10.76 14.91 -8.63
C VAL A 29 9.59 15.47 -9.40
N GLU A 30 9.86 16.23 -10.45
CA GLU A 30 8.83 16.75 -11.35
C GLU A 30 8.67 15.84 -12.58
N HIS A 31 7.44 15.41 -12.84
CA HIS A 31 7.11 14.60 -14.02
C HIS A 31 5.64 14.82 -14.43
N GLY A 32 5.41 15.08 -15.73
CA GLY A 32 4.06 15.22 -16.30
C GLY A 32 3.19 16.30 -15.64
N GLY A 33 3.80 17.37 -15.10
CA GLY A 33 3.11 18.44 -14.38
C GLY A 33 2.76 18.08 -12.94
N TYR A 34 3.32 16.98 -12.40
CA TYR A 34 3.20 16.57 -11.01
C TYR A 34 4.51 16.73 -10.25
N ARG A 35 4.39 16.96 -8.95
CA ARG A 35 5.49 16.98 -7.99
C ARG A 35 5.38 15.75 -7.09
N ILE A 36 6.36 14.88 -7.18
CA ILE A 36 6.42 13.63 -6.44
C ILE A 36 7.48 13.78 -5.35
N ARG A 37 7.07 13.57 -4.10
CA ARG A 37 8.03 13.58 -2.99
C ARG A 37 8.60 12.19 -2.82
N VAL A 38 9.93 12.13 -2.75
CA VAL A 38 10.66 10.92 -2.39
C VAL A 38 11.44 11.16 -1.11
N ARG A 39 11.18 10.35 -0.09
CA ARG A 39 11.95 10.38 1.16
C ARG A 39 12.87 9.17 1.20
N THR A 40 14.16 9.44 1.18
CA THR A 40 15.21 8.43 1.19
C THR A 40 15.88 8.35 2.54
N ARG A 41 16.04 7.12 3.07
CA ARG A 41 16.78 6.83 4.29
C ARG A 41 17.44 5.46 4.21
N GLY A 42 18.66 5.35 4.69
CA GLY A 42 19.42 4.10 4.75
C GLY A 42 20.89 4.30 4.34
N PRO A 43 21.67 3.23 4.30
CA PRO A 43 23.08 3.27 3.91
C PRO A 43 23.23 3.62 2.43
N ALA A 44 24.19 4.47 2.09
CA ALA A 44 24.41 4.94 0.71
C ALA A 44 24.69 3.83 -0.32
N ARG A 45 25.21 2.69 0.13
CA ARG A 45 25.57 1.54 -0.72
C ARG A 45 24.70 0.29 -0.44
N GLY A 46 23.60 0.43 0.28
CA GLY A 46 22.69 -0.69 0.53
C GLY A 46 21.79 -1.00 -0.67
N PRO A 47 21.23 -2.22 -0.73
CA PRO A 47 20.21 -2.53 -1.72
C PRO A 47 19.01 -1.59 -1.56
N HIS A 48 18.36 -1.28 -2.69
CA HIS A 48 17.26 -0.33 -2.70
C HIS A 48 15.91 -1.01 -2.42
N ALA A 49 15.05 -0.31 -1.67
CA ALA A 49 13.65 -0.68 -1.49
C ALA A 49 12.75 0.52 -1.80
N ILE A 50 11.88 0.37 -2.79
CA ILE A 50 10.84 1.34 -3.11
C ILE A 50 9.62 1.03 -2.25
N VAL A 51 9.12 2.02 -1.53
CA VAL A 51 7.97 1.89 -0.66
C VAL A 51 6.81 2.70 -1.23
N LEU A 52 5.70 2.01 -1.50
CA LEU A 52 4.49 2.57 -2.09
C LEU A 52 3.32 2.47 -1.10
N PRO A 53 2.96 3.55 -0.42
CA PRO A 53 1.82 3.59 0.50
C PRO A 53 0.48 3.33 -0.18
N GLY A 54 -0.55 3.08 0.62
CA GLY A 54 -1.92 2.93 0.18
C GLY A 54 -2.57 4.25 -0.28
N MET A 55 -3.83 4.17 -0.68
CA MET A 55 -4.60 5.34 -1.10
C MET A 55 -4.85 6.28 0.08
N ALA A 56 -4.51 7.55 -0.06
CA ALA A 56 -4.58 8.58 0.98
C ALA A 56 -3.69 8.30 2.20
N ASP A 57 -2.70 7.43 2.04
CA ASP A 57 -1.78 7.03 3.08
C ASP A 57 -0.40 7.69 2.92
N THR A 58 0.41 7.59 3.95
CA THR A 58 1.77 8.12 4.02
C THR A 58 2.72 7.05 4.54
N GLU A 59 4.00 7.40 4.68
CA GLU A 59 5.02 6.50 5.28
C GLU A 59 4.63 5.99 6.67
N PHE A 60 3.67 6.65 7.36
CA PHE A 60 3.28 6.29 8.72
C PHE A 60 2.70 4.88 8.83
N THR A 61 1.82 4.50 7.92
CA THR A 61 1.19 3.17 7.93
C THR A 61 2.23 2.06 7.75
N LEU A 62 3.30 2.33 7.02
CA LEU A 62 4.37 1.39 6.72
C LEU A 62 5.65 1.61 7.56
N ALA A 63 5.59 2.49 8.58
CA ALA A 63 6.79 2.90 9.32
C ALA A 63 7.55 1.72 9.97
N ALA A 64 6.84 0.72 10.48
CA ALA A 64 7.44 -0.47 11.07
C ALA A 64 8.12 -1.35 10.02
N GLN A 65 7.52 -1.52 8.85
CA GLN A 65 8.06 -2.30 7.73
C GLN A 65 9.24 -1.59 7.08
N ILE A 66 9.19 -0.26 6.97
CA ILE A 66 10.30 0.58 6.53
C ILE A 66 11.48 0.46 7.49
N HIS A 67 11.22 0.43 8.80
CA HIS A 67 12.25 0.20 9.80
C HIS A 67 12.87 -1.18 9.67
N GLU A 68 12.06 -2.22 9.46
CA GLU A 68 12.53 -3.59 9.28
C GLU A 68 13.41 -3.75 8.04
N LEU A 69 13.03 -3.18 6.89
CA LEU A 69 13.87 -3.13 5.69
C LEU A 69 15.23 -2.50 5.98
N ARG A 70 15.26 -1.38 6.72
CA ARG A 70 16.53 -0.71 7.09
C ARG A 70 17.38 -1.52 8.05
N ARG A 71 16.79 -2.27 8.97
CA ARG A 71 17.52 -3.21 9.84
C ARG A 71 18.25 -4.28 9.03
N HIS A 72 17.71 -4.64 7.87
CA HIS A 72 18.32 -5.57 6.92
C HIS A 72 19.23 -4.88 5.89
N GLY A 73 19.63 -3.62 6.12
CA GLY A 73 20.60 -2.90 5.30
C GLY A 73 20.05 -2.21 4.06
N TYR A 74 18.72 -2.20 3.86
CA TYR A 74 18.12 -1.54 2.69
C TYR A 74 18.12 -0.02 2.80
N THR A 75 18.38 0.65 1.68
CA THR A 75 18.06 2.06 1.48
C THR A 75 16.61 2.17 1.00
N THR A 76 15.75 2.76 1.81
CA THR A 76 14.32 2.88 1.54
C THR A 76 13.98 4.21 0.89
N HIS A 77 13.19 4.15 -0.19
CA HIS A 77 12.67 5.31 -0.91
C HIS A 77 11.16 5.29 -0.84
N VAL A 78 10.58 6.14 0.01
CA VAL A 78 9.12 6.27 0.11
C VAL A 78 8.66 7.26 -0.94
N VAL A 79 7.86 6.77 -1.90
CA VAL A 79 7.33 7.57 -3.00
C VAL A 79 5.90 7.98 -2.68
N GLU A 80 5.66 9.27 -2.48
CA GLU A 80 4.32 9.82 -2.25
C GLU A 80 3.69 10.27 -3.57
N LEU A 81 2.57 9.66 -3.93
CA LEU A 81 1.83 10.01 -5.13
C LEU A 81 1.26 11.44 -5.08
N PRO A 82 1.07 12.09 -6.23
CA PRO A 82 0.50 13.44 -6.30
C PRO A 82 -0.86 13.54 -5.62
N GLY A 83 -1.03 14.60 -4.83
CA GLY A 83 -2.24 14.85 -4.05
C GLY A 83 -2.33 14.13 -2.71
N PHE A 84 -1.44 13.16 -2.42
CA PHE A 84 -1.37 12.52 -1.09
C PHE A 84 -0.28 13.14 -0.20
N GLY A 85 0.70 13.78 -0.78
CA GLY A 85 1.73 14.56 -0.08
C GLY A 85 1.81 15.99 -0.58
N LEU A 86 1.96 16.18 -1.91
CA LEU A 86 2.12 17.46 -2.56
C LEU A 86 1.02 17.70 -3.60
N PRO A 87 0.57 18.98 -3.79
CA PRO A 87 -0.25 19.36 -4.92
C PRO A 87 0.58 19.33 -6.22
N PRO A 88 -0.07 19.27 -7.40
CA PRO A 88 -1.52 19.20 -7.61
C PRO A 88 -2.09 17.81 -7.39
N ALA A 89 -3.42 17.72 -7.29
CA ALA A 89 -4.13 16.45 -7.28
C ALA A 89 -4.00 15.72 -8.63
N LEU A 90 -4.04 14.39 -8.61
CA LEU A 90 -4.08 13.56 -9.80
C LEU A 90 -5.30 13.89 -10.68
N ARG A 91 -5.07 13.98 -11.99
CA ARG A 91 -6.12 14.01 -13.00
C ARG A 91 -6.55 12.60 -13.35
N LYS A 92 -7.77 12.43 -13.84
CA LYS A 92 -8.34 11.11 -14.15
C LYS A 92 -7.51 10.34 -15.18
N GLU A 93 -6.96 11.03 -16.16
CA GLU A 93 -6.17 10.47 -17.25
C GLU A 93 -4.85 9.84 -16.76
N SER A 94 -4.29 10.42 -15.69
CA SER A 94 -3.03 9.97 -15.07
C SER A 94 -3.25 9.03 -13.87
N ALA A 95 -4.49 8.70 -13.54
CA ALA A 95 -4.83 8.00 -12.30
C ALA A 95 -5.11 6.49 -12.47
N ARG A 96 -4.90 5.94 -13.67
CA ARG A 96 -4.97 4.49 -13.92
C ARG A 96 -3.71 3.82 -13.40
N PHE A 97 -3.83 2.56 -12.97
CA PHE A 97 -2.67 1.80 -12.47
C PHE A 97 -1.46 1.81 -13.41
N PRO A 98 -1.61 1.58 -14.73
CA PRO A 98 -0.47 1.66 -15.64
C PRO A 98 0.22 3.03 -15.64
N GLN A 99 -0.54 4.14 -15.64
CA GLN A 99 0.02 5.50 -15.61
C GLN A 99 0.68 5.82 -14.26
N LEU A 100 0.12 5.32 -13.15
CA LEU A 100 0.74 5.45 -11.83
C LEU A 100 2.05 4.66 -11.75
N ALA A 101 2.11 3.48 -12.38
CA ALA A 101 3.35 2.72 -12.49
C ALA A 101 4.41 3.47 -13.32
N ASP A 102 4.04 4.05 -14.47
CA ASP A 102 4.93 4.86 -15.28
C ASP A 102 5.46 6.10 -14.53
N LEU A 103 4.59 6.74 -13.75
CA LEU A 103 4.96 7.87 -12.89
C LEU A 103 6.01 7.47 -11.84
N VAL A 104 5.82 6.32 -11.18
CA VAL A 104 6.79 5.79 -10.21
C VAL A 104 8.08 5.40 -10.91
N LEU A 105 8.04 4.69 -12.04
CA LEU A 105 9.22 4.29 -12.80
C LEU A 105 10.05 5.51 -13.23
N SER A 106 9.40 6.53 -13.81
CA SER A 106 10.08 7.79 -14.14
C SER A 106 10.70 8.49 -12.91
N THR A 107 10.05 8.35 -11.75
CA THR A 107 10.56 8.92 -10.50
C THR A 107 11.80 8.19 -10.03
N VAL A 108 11.80 6.86 -10.05
CA VAL A 108 12.95 6.04 -9.59
C VAL A 108 14.15 6.18 -10.54
N ASP A 109 13.91 6.33 -11.84
CA ASP A 109 14.97 6.62 -12.82
C ASP A 109 15.68 7.95 -12.52
N LYS A 110 14.90 9.00 -12.20
CA LYS A 110 15.44 10.33 -11.86
C LYS A 110 16.23 10.35 -10.54
N ILE A 111 15.98 9.44 -9.62
CA ILE A 111 16.76 9.32 -8.39
C ILE A 111 17.91 8.29 -8.50
N GLY A 112 18.13 7.72 -9.70
CA GLY A 112 19.24 6.81 -10.00
C GLY A 112 19.10 5.43 -9.34
N VAL A 113 17.89 4.86 -9.31
CA VAL A 113 17.66 3.52 -8.80
C VAL A 113 17.37 2.56 -9.94
N ASP A 114 18.29 1.66 -10.25
CA ASP A 114 18.21 0.74 -11.39
C ASP A 114 17.52 -0.59 -11.05
N ARG A 115 17.58 -1.02 -9.78
CA ARG A 115 16.98 -2.26 -9.29
C ARG A 115 16.57 -2.13 -7.83
N ALA A 116 15.36 -2.60 -7.48
CA ALA A 116 14.87 -2.50 -6.11
C ALA A 116 13.90 -3.63 -5.74
N VAL A 117 13.81 -3.91 -4.44
CA VAL A 117 12.65 -4.56 -3.84
C VAL A 117 11.51 -3.54 -3.76
N ILE A 118 10.27 -3.95 -4.03
CA ILE A 118 9.12 -3.05 -3.93
C ILE A 118 8.21 -3.52 -2.80
N LEU A 119 8.04 -2.70 -1.77
CA LEU A 119 7.03 -2.85 -0.74
C LEU A 119 5.81 -2.01 -1.09
N GLY A 120 4.67 -2.64 -1.35
CA GLY A 120 3.44 -1.94 -1.69
C GLY A 120 2.25 -2.35 -0.83
N HIS A 121 1.53 -1.38 -0.27
CA HIS A 121 0.28 -1.60 0.45
C HIS A 121 -0.91 -1.15 -0.39
N SER A 122 -1.97 -1.97 -0.47
CA SER A 122 -3.24 -1.60 -1.10
C SER A 122 -3.04 -1.03 -2.52
N LEU A 123 -3.33 0.25 -2.77
CA LEU A 123 -3.05 0.96 -4.02
C LEU A 123 -1.58 0.81 -4.43
N GLY A 124 -0.64 1.02 -3.49
CA GLY A 124 0.80 0.86 -3.73
C GLY A 124 1.18 -0.56 -4.14
N GLY A 125 0.50 -1.57 -3.60
CA GLY A 125 0.66 -2.97 -4.01
C GLY A 125 0.20 -3.21 -5.44
N GLY A 126 -0.93 -2.61 -5.84
CA GLY A 126 -1.39 -2.66 -7.24
C GLY A 126 -0.42 -1.97 -8.21
N ILE A 127 0.13 -0.82 -7.82
CA ILE A 127 1.16 -0.12 -8.62
C ILE A 127 2.41 -0.99 -8.74
N ALA A 128 2.87 -1.61 -7.64
CA ALA A 128 4.03 -2.52 -7.64
C ALA A 128 3.87 -3.68 -8.63
N LEU A 129 2.68 -4.28 -8.70
CA LEU A 129 2.36 -5.31 -9.68
C LEU A 129 2.46 -4.79 -11.12
N HIS A 130 1.92 -3.61 -11.40
CA HIS A 130 2.02 -3.01 -12.73
C HIS A 130 3.46 -2.63 -13.10
N ILE A 131 4.28 -2.23 -12.16
CA ILE A 131 5.73 -2.01 -12.35
C ILE A 131 6.40 -3.33 -12.74
N ALA A 132 6.12 -4.41 -12.01
CA ALA A 132 6.71 -5.72 -12.28
C ALA A 132 6.33 -6.27 -13.66
N MET A 133 5.10 -6.01 -14.13
CA MET A 133 4.69 -6.37 -15.49
C MET A 133 5.40 -5.55 -16.58
N ARG A 134 5.64 -4.26 -16.32
CA ARG A 134 6.23 -3.35 -17.32
C ARG A 134 7.74 -3.44 -17.39
N ARG A 135 8.39 -3.64 -16.24
CA ARG A 135 9.85 -3.60 -16.10
C ARG A 135 10.33 -4.65 -15.09
N PRO A 136 10.16 -5.94 -15.43
CA PRO A 136 10.48 -7.04 -14.50
C PRO A 136 11.95 -7.03 -14.05
N ALA A 137 12.89 -6.64 -14.93
CA ALA A 137 14.31 -6.55 -14.60
C ALA A 137 14.62 -5.52 -13.48
N PHE A 138 13.79 -4.51 -13.31
CA PHE A 138 13.89 -3.53 -12.20
C PHE A 138 13.56 -4.17 -10.85
N VAL A 139 12.70 -5.19 -10.81
CA VAL A 139 12.13 -5.71 -9.58
C VAL A 139 12.95 -6.88 -9.06
N ALA A 140 13.67 -6.65 -7.98
CA ALA A 140 14.45 -7.67 -7.29
C ALA A 140 13.59 -8.58 -6.40
N GLY A 141 12.44 -8.09 -5.96
CA GLY A 141 11.44 -8.81 -5.18
C GLY A 141 10.21 -7.96 -4.90
N LEU A 142 9.09 -8.60 -4.62
CA LEU A 142 7.82 -7.95 -4.29
C LEU A 142 7.39 -8.30 -2.87
N ILE A 143 6.98 -7.29 -2.12
CA ILE A 143 6.35 -7.41 -0.80
C ILE A 143 5.01 -6.71 -0.88
N LEU A 144 3.94 -7.48 -0.94
CA LEU A 144 2.59 -7.02 -1.24
C LEU A 144 1.69 -7.18 -0.02
N LEU A 145 1.20 -6.07 0.50
CA LEU A 145 0.31 -6.02 1.65
C LEU A 145 -1.10 -5.66 1.17
N ALA A 146 -2.02 -6.63 1.14
CA ALA A 146 -3.39 -6.50 0.63
C ALA A 146 -3.45 -5.73 -0.72
N PRO A 147 -2.73 -6.17 -1.77
CA PRO A 147 -2.57 -5.41 -3.00
C PRO A 147 -3.89 -5.25 -3.76
N ALA A 148 -4.12 -4.06 -4.32
CA ALA A 148 -5.21 -3.79 -5.25
C ALA A 148 -4.90 -4.34 -6.66
N SER A 149 -5.88 -4.30 -7.57
CA SER A 149 -5.72 -4.63 -9.00
C SER A 149 -5.47 -6.11 -9.33
N VAL A 150 -5.72 -7.05 -8.41
CA VAL A 150 -5.49 -8.49 -8.64
C VAL A 150 -6.79 -9.22 -8.90
N GLY A 151 -7.74 -9.12 -8.00
CA GLY A 151 -8.99 -9.82 -8.05
C GLY A 151 -10.18 -8.96 -8.45
N ARG A 152 -11.35 -9.57 -8.45
CA ARG A 152 -12.62 -8.93 -8.79
C ARG A 152 -13.43 -8.52 -7.56
N SER A 153 -12.93 -8.78 -6.36
CA SER A 153 -13.67 -8.67 -5.10
C SER A 153 -13.47 -7.34 -4.37
N LEU A 154 -13.81 -6.23 -5.01
CA LEU A 154 -14.09 -5.00 -4.27
C LEU A 154 -15.37 -5.17 -3.46
N VAL A 155 -15.27 -4.93 -2.15
CA VAL A 155 -16.43 -4.95 -1.27
C VAL A 155 -17.50 -3.98 -1.78
N TRP A 156 -18.76 -4.41 -1.77
CA TRP A 156 -19.88 -3.67 -2.37
C TRP A 156 -19.98 -2.21 -1.92
N THR A 157 -19.56 -1.91 -0.68
CA THR A 157 -19.54 -0.55 -0.13
C THR A 157 -18.58 0.39 -0.86
N TYR A 158 -17.49 -0.15 -1.42
CA TYR A 158 -16.57 0.63 -2.25
C TYR A 158 -17.22 1.07 -3.58
N LYS A 159 -18.26 0.36 -4.04
CA LYS A 159 -19.06 0.75 -5.20
C LYS A 159 -19.78 2.08 -4.99
N LEU A 160 -20.13 2.40 -3.74
CA LEU A 160 -20.74 3.69 -3.41
C LEU A 160 -19.81 4.87 -3.74
N PHE A 161 -18.49 4.69 -3.61
CA PHE A 161 -17.52 5.71 -4.02
C PHE A 161 -17.48 5.92 -5.54
N CYS A 162 -17.96 4.95 -6.32
CA CYS A 162 -18.05 5.04 -7.77
C CYS A 162 -19.26 5.84 -8.26
N LEU A 163 -20.25 6.08 -7.41
CA LEU A 163 -21.41 6.91 -7.73
C LEU A 163 -21.04 8.40 -7.65
N PRO A 164 -21.31 9.21 -8.70
CA PRO A 164 -20.78 10.58 -8.79
C PRO A 164 -21.13 11.48 -7.59
N LEU A 165 -22.39 11.51 -7.17
CA LEU A 165 -22.84 12.36 -6.06
C LEU A 165 -22.52 11.75 -4.69
N VAL A 166 -22.78 10.45 -4.53
CA VAL A 166 -22.55 9.72 -3.28
C VAL A 166 -21.04 9.63 -2.98
N GLY A 167 -20.22 9.24 -3.95
CA GLY A 167 -18.78 9.18 -3.80
C GLY A 167 -18.18 10.55 -3.49
N ARG A 168 -18.69 11.63 -4.13
CA ARG A 168 -18.27 13.00 -3.82
C ARG A 168 -18.61 13.41 -2.39
N ALA A 169 -19.76 13.00 -1.89
CA ALA A 169 -20.19 13.29 -0.51
C ALA A 169 -19.39 12.48 0.53
N LEU A 170 -19.19 11.18 0.27
CA LEU A 170 -18.46 10.27 1.16
C LEU A 170 -16.97 10.60 1.26
N LEU A 171 -16.36 11.07 0.16
CA LEU A 171 -14.93 11.45 0.12
C LEU A 171 -14.67 12.91 0.57
N ARG A 172 -15.67 13.62 1.09
CA ARG A 172 -15.44 14.93 1.70
C ARG A 172 -14.66 14.78 3.00
N PRO A 173 -13.63 15.63 3.24
CA PRO A 173 -12.89 15.61 4.49
C PRO A 173 -13.82 15.92 5.69
N LYS A 174 -14.06 14.93 6.54
CA LYS A 174 -14.83 15.09 7.79
C LYS A 174 -14.23 14.20 8.86
N ARG A 175 -13.82 14.75 10.01
CA ARG A 175 -13.26 13.99 11.14
C ARG A 175 -14.20 12.87 11.65
N SER A 176 -15.50 13.12 11.72
CA SER A 176 -16.48 12.11 12.15
C SER A 176 -16.63 10.96 11.14
N GLY A 177 -16.47 11.25 9.84
CA GLY A 177 -16.50 10.25 8.78
C GLY A 177 -15.28 9.32 8.83
N SER A 178 -14.11 9.87 9.14
CA SER A 178 -12.87 9.09 9.25
C SER A 178 -12.94 8.01 10.33
N ARG A 179 -13.53 8.29 11.51
CA ARG A 179 -13.71 7.28 12.57
C ARG A 179 -14.57 6.08 12.14
N ARG A 180 -15.74 6.36 11.53
CA ARG A 180 -16.62 5.31 11.02
C ARG A 180 -15.95 4.50 9.92
N TYR A 181 -15.28 5.18 9.00
CA TYR A 181 -14.58 4.52 7.91
C TYR A 181 -13.46 3.60 8.42
N LEU A 182 -12.61 4.07 9.34
CA LEU A 182 -11.59 3.26 9.99
C LEU A 182 -12.22 2.02 10.64
N ARG A 183 -13.19 2.22 11.54
CA ARG A 183 -13.81 1.15 12.31
C ARG A 183 -14.47 0.06 11.46
N TYR A 184 -15.26 0.46 10.47
CA TYR A 184 -16.11 -0.49 9.74
C TYR A 184 -15.49 -1.03 8.47
N PHE A 185 -14.51 -0.35 7.88
CA PHE A 185 -13.95 -0.74 6.59
C PHE A 185 -12.47 -1.12 6.66
N LEU A 186 -11.66 -0.39 7.42
CA LEU A 186 -10.23 -0.59 7.41
C LEU A 186 -9.74 -1.54 8.50
N LEU A 187 -10.36 -1.53 9.69
CA LEU A 187 -9.91 -2.32 10.83
C LEU A 187 -10.60 -3.69 10.89
N GLY A 188 -9.84 -4.70 11.25
CA GLY A 188 -10.32 -6.04 11.54
C GLY A 188 -11.02 -6.15 12.89
N SER A 189 -11.56 -7.34 13.19
CA SER A 189 -12.33 -7.58 14.42
C SER A 189 -11.52 -7.31 15.69
N LYS A 190 -10.20 -7.51 15.67
CA LYS A 190 -9.31 -7.33 16.82
C LYS A 190 -9.07 -5.87 17.23
N ARG A 191 -9.21 -4.91 16.31
CA ARG A 191 -8.90 -3.50 16.52
C ARG A 191 -10.08 -2.56 16.32
N ARG A 192 -11.22 -3.09 15.88
CA ARG A 192 -12.42 -2.30 15.58
C ARG A 192 -12.92 -1.47 16.76
N ASP A 193 -12.80 -2.01 17.96
CA ASP A 193 -13.32 -1.41 19.19
C ASP A 193 -12.20 -0.77 20.04
N ASP A 194 -10.97 -0.69 19.53
CA ASP A 194 -9.84 0.00 20.16
C ASP A 194 -9.93 1.51 19.87
N GLU A 195 -10.68 2.23 20.71
CA GLU A 195 -10.89 3.68 20.57
C GLU A 195 -9.58 4.48 20.61
N ALA A 196 -8.62 4.08 21.45
CA ALA A 196 -7.35 4.76 21.54
C ALA A 196 -6.51 4.58 20.26
N PHE A 197 -6.61 3.42 19.63
CA PHE A 197 -5.96 3.15 18.35
C PHE A 197 -6.63 3.96 17.21
N ILE A 198 -7.96 3.97 17.16
CA ILE A 198 -8.74 4.73 16.18
C ILE A 198 -8.44 6.23 16.32
N GLU A 199 -8.43 6.77 17.54
CA GLU A 199 -8.15 8.19 17.77
C GLU A 199 -6.75 8.59 17.29
N ARG A 200 -5.75 7.73 17.51
CA ARG A 200 -4.39 7.97 16.99
C ARG A 200 -4.35 8.03 15.47
N LEU A 201 -5.11 7.16 14.78
CA LEU A 201 -5.20 7.18 13.32
C LEU A 201 -5.91 8.44 12.82
N VAL A 202 -7.03 8.81 13.44
CA VAL A 202 -7.81 10.03 13.08
C VAL A 202 -7.00 11.31 13.27
N ARG A 203 -6.20 11.41 14.34
CA ARG A 203 -5.33 12.59 14.56
C ARG A 203 -4.23 12.72 13.50
N ARG A 204 -3.83 11.63 12.86
CA ARG A 204 -2.82 11.60 11.81
C ARG A 204 -3.39 11.70 10.40
N ASP A 205 -4.71 11.57 10.27
CA ASP A 205 -5.39 11.72 9.00
C ASP A 205 -5.18 13.15 8.45
N ARG A 206 -4.45 13.25 7.34
CA ARG A 206 -4.18 14.50 6.62
C ARG A 206 -5.06 14.65 5.39
N HIS A 207 -6.22 14.04 5.44
CA HIS A 207 -7.18 14.09 4.35
C HIS A 207 -7.61 15.54 4.05
N ASN A 208 -7.26 16.02 2.88
CA ASN A 208 -7.56 17.37 2.41
C ASN A 208 -8.27 17.34 1.04
N ALA A 209 -8.59 18.50 0.50
CA ALA A 209 -9.30 18.58 -0.79
C ALA A 209 -8.49 18.01 -1.97
N ALA A 210 -7.15 18.10 -1.96
CA ALA A 210 -6.31 17.51 -3.01
C ALA A 210 -6.31 15.99 -2.90
N THR A 211 -6.18 15.45 -1.68
CA THR A 211 -6.29 14.01 -1.39
C THR A 211 -7.64 13.47 -1.86
N ALA A 212 -8.74 14.12 -1.50
CA ALA A 212 -10.09 13.71 -1.91
C ALA A 212 -10.25 13.73 -3.45
N ARG A 213 -9.65 14.70 -4.16
CA ARG A 213 -9.66 14.74 -5.63
C ARG A 213 -8.85 13.59 -6.23
N SER A 214 -7.64 13.33 -5.73
CA SER A 214 -6.80 12.24 -6.21
C SER A 214 -7.45 10.87 -5.96
N MET A 215 -8.04 10.63 -4.80
CA MET A 215 -8.82 9.41 -4.52
C MET A 215 -9.95 9.21 -5.54
N ARG A 216 -10.73 10.25 -5.80
CA ARG A 216 -11.80 10.17 -6.82
C ARG A 216 -11.26 9.89 -8.21
N ALA A 217 -10.17 10.54 -8.59
CA ALA A 217 -9.53 10.32 -9.88
C ALA A 217 -9.11 8.85 -10.03
N ILE A 218 -8.44 8.27 -9.02
CA ILE A 218 -8.01 6.86 -9.03
C ILE A 218 -9.20 5.92 -9.08
N ILE A 219 -10.20 6.11 -8.20
CA ILE A 219 -11.38 5.26 -8.16
C ILE A 219 -12.10 5.30 -9.52
N TRP A 220 -12.28 6.47 -10.11
CA TRP A 220 -13.04 6.62 -11.35
C TRP A 220 -12.25 6.22 -12.61
N ALA A 221 -10.93 6.40 -12.61
CA ALA A 221 -10.08 6.00 -13.73
C ALA A 221 -10.01 4.47 -13.89
N ASN A 222 -10.11 3.75 -12.76
CA ASN A 222 -9.98 2.29 -12.72
C ASN A 222 -11.33 1.57 -12.66
N GLN A 223 -12.43 2.27 -12.94
CA GLN A 223 -13.77 1.70 -13.04
C GLN A 223 -14.13 1.30 -14.48
N PRO A 224 -15.04 0.35 -14.66
CA PRO A 224 -15.58 0.03 -15.97
C PRO A 224 -16.37 1.20 -16.57
N SER A 225 -16.76 1.06 -17.84
CA SER A 225 -17.54 2.05 -18.57
C SER A 225 -18.82 2.46 -17.82
N ARG A 226 -19.38 3.65 -18.16
CA ARG A 226 -20.56 4.24 -17.51
C ARG A 226 -21.75 3.27 -17.41
N TRP A 227 -22.00 2.48 -18.45
CA TRP A 227 -23.09 1.50 -18.51
C TRP A 227 -22.84 0.27 -17.62
N ARG A 228 -21.59 -0.23 -17.59
CA ARG A 228 -21.21 -1.31 -16.68
C ARG A 228 -21.26 -0.92 -15.21
N ARG A 229 -21.06 0.38 -14.89
CA ARG A 229 -21.23 0.90 -13.51
C ARG A 229 -22.66 0.79 -12.99
N LEU A 230 -23.65 1.05 -13.83
CA LEU A 230 -25.07 0.88 -13.46
C LEU A 230 -25.43 -0.59 -13.28
N ALA A 231 -24.92 -1.46 -14.14
CA ALA A 231 -25.09 -2.91 -14.01
C ALA A 231 -24.43 -3.48 -12.73
N LEU A 232 -23.34 -2.89 -12.25
CA LEU A 232 -22.66 -3.29 -11.00
C LEU A 232 -23.52 -3.08 -9.74
N LEU A 233 -24.48 -2.16 -9.76
CA LEU A 233 -25.43 -1.98 -8.66
C LEU A 233 -26.41 -3.14 -8.56
N ALA A 234 -26.68 -3.82 -9.66
CA ALA A 234 -27.63 -4.93 -9.76
C ALA A 234 -26.98 -6.31 -9.53
N ILE A 235 -25.64 -6.43 -9.58
CA ILE A 235 -24.96 -7.73 -9.50
C ILE A 235 -24.40 -7.94 -8.09
N PRO A 236 -24.88 -8.93 -7.30
CA PRO A 236 -24.27 -9.34 -6.05
C PRO A 236 -22.83 -9.85 -6.31
N GLY A 237 -21.85 -9.41 -5.51
CA GLY A 237 -20.46 -9.89 -5.64
C GLY A 237 -19.59 -9.15 -6.65
N GLY A 238 -19.94 -7.91 -6.98
CA GLY A 238 -19.33 -7.04 -7.97
C GLY A 238 -17.84 -7.09 -8.15
N GLU A 239 -17.51 -7.31 -9.38
CA GLU A 239 -16.16 -7.46 -9.92
C GLU A 239 -15.45 -6.10 -10.02
N GLN A 240 -14.16 -6.04 -9.67
CA GLN A 240 -13.29 -4.98 -10.18
C GLN A 240 -13.17 -5.17 -11.69
N LEU A 241 -13.97 -4.47 -12.45
CA LEU A 241 -14.04 -4.61 -13.90
C LEU A 241 -13.09 -3.66 -14.64
N GLY A 242 -12.13 -3.08 -13.91
CA GLY A 242 -11.11 -2.21 -14.49
C GLY A 242 -9.85 -2.98 -14.91
N PHE A 243 -8.72 -2.55 -14.39
CA PHE A 243 -7.42 -3.18 -14.65
C PHE A 243 -7.13 -4.28 -13.63
N THR A 244 -7.60 -5.50 -13.88
CA THR A 244 -7.22 -6.66 -13.05
C THR A 244 -6.05 -7.39 -13.70
N LEU A 245 -5.05 -7.70 -12.90
CA LEU A 245 -3.86 -8.46 -13.30
C LEU A 245 -4.00 -9.96 -13.00
N ARG A 246 -5.23 -10.46 -12.78
CA ARG A 246 -5.47 -11.85 -12.38
C ARG A 246 -4.78 -12.86 -13.28
N GLU A 247 -4.89 -12.67 -14.58
CA GLU A 247 -4.31 -13.57 -15.58
C GLU A 247 -2.80 -13.36 -15.75
N GLN A 248 -2.34 -12.13 -15.50
CA GLN A 248 -0.95 -11.73 -15.65
C GLN A 248 -0.08 -12.07 -14.43
N VAL A 249 -0.67 -12.38 -13.27
CA VAL A 249 0.11 -12.75 -12.06
C VAL A 249 1.04 -13.93 -12.32
N ALA A 250 0.70 -14.83 -13.24
CA ALA A 250 1.56 -15.92 -13.66
C ALA A 250 2.92 -15.45 -14.26
N ALA A 251 2.97 -14.25 -14.83
CA ALA A 251 4.22 -13.67 -15.35
C ALA A 251 5.20 -13.26 -14.23
N LEU A 252 4.75 -13.21 -12.96
CA LEU A 252 5.59 -12.94 -11.80
C LEU A 252 6.33 -14.18 -11.26
N ARG A 253 6.20 -15.33 -11.92
CA ARG A 253 6.71 -16.62 -11.44
C ARG A 253 8.19 -16.63 -11.08
N ASP A 254 9.01 -15.76 -11.70
CA ASP A 254 10.45 -15.67 -11.49
C ASP A 254 10.86 -14.55 -10.50
N ILE A 255 9.90 -13.75 -10.04
CA ILE A 255 10.14 -12.68 -9.08
C ILE A 255 9.81 -13.17 -7.67
N PRO A 256 10.78 -13.23 -6.72
CA PRO A 256 10.49 -13.54 -5.34
C PRO A 256 9.37 -12.63 -4.82
N THR A 257 8.27 -13.21 -4.34
CA THR A 257 7.07 -12.44 -3.98
C THR A 257 6.53 -12.89 -2.62
N LEU A 258 6.39 -11.95 -1.69
CA LEU A 258 5.68 -12.13 -0.42
C LEU A 258 4.33 -11.42 -0.50
N VAL A 259 3.25 -12.15 -0.20
CA VAL A 259 1.88 -11.61 -0.19
C VAL A 259 1.29 -11.82 1.20
N LEU A 260 0.95 -10.72 1.87
CA LEU A 260 0.34 -10.73 3.19
C LEU A 260 -1.04 -10.08 3.15
N TRP A 261 -2.01 -10.71 3.81
CA TRP A 261 -3.39 -10.24 3.82
C TRP A 261 -4.04 -10.39 5.19
N GLY A 262 -5.04 -9.57 5.49
CA GLY A 262 -5.90 -9.75 6.66
C GLY A 262 -7.18 -10.49 6.29
N SER A 263 -7.57 -11.53 7.06
CA SER A 263 -8.77 -12.33 6.78
C SER A 263 -10.07 -11.54 6.93
N SER A 264 -10.06 -10.46 7.69
CA SER A 264 -11.19 -9.54 7.92
C SER A 264 -11.11 -8.28 7.07
N ASP A 265 -10.30 -8.26 6.00
CA ASP A 265 -10.21 -7.13 5.08
C ASP A 265 -11.56 -6.89 4.39
N ARG A 266 -12.12 -5.70 4.63
CA ARG A 266 -13.41 -5.26 4.09
C ARG A 266 -13.27 -4.25 2.95
N VAL A 267 -12.07 -4.00 2.50
CA VAL A 267 -11.76 -3.15 1.35
C VAL A 267 -11.48 -4.02 0.14
N ILE A 268 -10.52 -4.93 0.27
CA ILE A 268 -10.14 -5.90 -0.76
C ILE A 268 -10.14 -7.27 -0.12
N SER A 269 -10.97 -8.18 -0.63
CA SER A 269 -11.16 -9.48 -0.01
C SER A 269 -9.87 -10.33 -0.03
N ALA A 270 -9.56 -10.94 1.12
CA ALA A 270 -8.46 -11.91 1.22
C ALA A 270 -8.63 -13.15 0.32
N ARG A 271 -9.80 -13.37 -0.29
CA ARG A 271 -10.02 -14.39 -1.32
C ARG A 271 -9.10 -14.20 -2.52
N ASP A 272 -8.72 -12.94 -2.82
CA ASP A 272 -7.80 -12.63 -3.92
C ASP A 272 -6.38 -13.14 -3.66
N ALA A 273 -5.99 -13.44 -2.42
CA ALA A 273 -4.72 -14.08 -2.09
C ALA A 273 -4.56 -15.46 -2.76
N ALA A 274 -5.67 -16.17 -3.02
CA ALA A 274 -5.66 -17.46 -3.69
C ALA A 274 -5.15 -17.36 -5.15
N ILE A 275 -5.28 -16.20 -5.78
CA ILE A 275 -4.81 -15.96 -7.15
C ILE A 275 -3.29 -16.09 -7.20
N PHE A 276 -2.58 -15.55 -6.21
CA PHE A 276 -1.12 -15.67 -6.14
C PHE A 276 -0.68 -17.12 -5.88
N ARG A 277 -1.38 -17.84 -4.99
CA ARG A 277 -1.08 -19.26 -4.72
C ARG A 277 -1.22 -20.13 -5.97
N ALA A 278 -2.24 -19.86 -6.79
CA ALA A 278 -2.50 -20.61 -8.00
C ALA A 278 -1.54 -20.25 -9.15
N ALA A 279 -1.11 -18.98 -9.22
CA ALA A 279 -0.42 -18.45 -10.39
C ALA A 279 1.11 -18.49 -10.28
N SER A 280 1.68 -18.48 -9.06
CA SER A 280 3.14 -18.38 -8.89
C SER A 280 3.65 -19.27 -7.75
N ARG A 281 4.57 -20.19 -8.09
CA ARG A 281 5.32 -20.97 -7.10
C ARG A 281 6.35 -20.14 -6.33
N ALA A 282 6.75 -18.99 -6.87
CA ALA A 282 7.66 -18.06 -6.22
C ALA A 282 6.95 -17.19 -5.17
N ALA A 283 5.62 -17.22 -5.09
CA ALA A 283 4.85 -16.42 -4.15
C ALA A 283 4.64 -17.15 -2.81
N GLU A 284 5.12 -16.54 -1.73
CA GLU A 284 4.78 -16.89 -0.36
C GLU A 284 3.53 -16.11 0.05
N VAL A 285 2.44 -16.80 0.39
CA VAL A 285 1.13 -16.16 0.64
C VAL A 285 0.61 -16.51 2.02
N HIS A 286 0.44 -15.52 2.87
CA HIS A 286 -0.06 -15.68 4.23
C HIS A 286 -1.25 -14.76 4.51
N VAL A 287 -2.20 -15.26 5.33
CA VAL A 287 -3.42 -14.53 5.71
C VAL A 287 -3.53 -14.51 7.23
N ALA A 288 -3.50 -13.30 7.81
CA ALA A 288 -3.59 -13.09 9.26
C ALA A 288 -5.05 -13.16 9.75
N PRO A 289 -5.37 -14.04 10.72
CA PRO A 289 -6.73 -14.18 11.23
C PRO A 289 -7.21 -12.92 11.98
N GLY A 290 -8.43 -12.44 11.66
CA GLY A 290 -9.09 -11.34 12.36
C GLY A 290 -8.49 -9.96 12.10
N VAL A 291 -7.50 -9.83 11.20
CA VAL A 291 -6.85 -8.58 10.82
C VAL A 291 -7.57 -7.97 9.62
N GLY A 292 -7.67 -6.64 9.59
CA GLY A 292 -8.34 -5.88 8.52
C GLY A 292 -7.39 -5.44 7.42
N HIS A 293 -7.80 -4.36 6.72
CA HIS A 293 -7.05 -3.78 5.61
C HIS A 293 -5.77 -3.08 6.03
N LEU A 294 -5.74 -2.52 7.24
CA LEU A 294 -4.55 -1.87 7.81
C LEU A 294 -3.61 -2.87 8.51
N LEU A 295 -3.43 -4.05 7.91
CA LEU A 295 -2.57 -5.09 8.49
C LEU A 295 -1.15 -4.58 8.87
N PRO A 296 -0.51 -3.61 8.18
CA PRO A 296 0.79 -3.09 8.59
C PRO A 296 0.79 -2.44 9.96
N LEU A 297 -0.37 -1.96 10.43
CA LEU A 297 -0.57 -1.33 11.73
C LEU A 297 -1.25 -2.25 12.75
N GLU A 298 -2.15 -3.11 12.28
CA GLU A 298 -2.94 -4.00 13.14
C GLU A 298 -2.13 -5.22 13.62
N ALA A 299 -1.20 -5.69 12.81
CA ALA A 299 -0.44 -6.93 13.03
C ALA A 299 1.07 -6.74 12.77
N VAL A 300 1.66 -5.70 13.35
CA VAL A 300 3.04 -5.26 13.09
C VAL A 300 4.04 -6.41 13.24
N ASP A 301 4.02 -7.11 14.37
CA ASP A 301 5.00 -8.17 14.66
C ASP A 301 4.84 -9.34 13.68
N TRP A 302 3.59 -9.69 13.32
CA TRP A 302 3.30 -10.75 12.37
C TRP A 302 3.78 -10.37 10.95
N VAL A 303 3.51 -9.16 10.50
CA VAL A 303 3.97 -8.66 9.19
C VAL A 303 5.48 -8.61 9.15
N ASN A 304 6.13 -8.04 10.17
CA ASN A 304 7.58 -7.90 10.21
C ASN A 304 8.30 -9.26 10.34
N GLY A 305 7.71 -10.23 11.05
CA GLY A 305 8.25 -11.60 11.12
C GLY A 305 8.29 -12.29 9.75
N HIS A 306 7.21 -12.18 8.97
CA HIS A 306 7.20 -12.70 7.59
C HIS A 306 8.13 -11.92 6.67
N LEU A 307 8.20 -10.60 6.82
CA LEU A 307 9.09 -9.73 6.05
C LEU A 307 10.56 -10.09 6.30
N ALA A 308 10.98 -10.18 7.56
CA ALA A 308 12.33 -10.53 7.94
C ALA A 308 12.75 -11.89 7.35
N ARG A 309 11.92 -12.91 7.56
CA ARG A 309 12.16 -14.25 7.00
C ARG A 309 12.26 -14.24 5.48
N PHE A 310 11.39 -13.52 4.80
CA PHE A 310 11.40 -13.42 3.34
C PHE A 310 12.69 -12.77 2.84
N ILE A 311 13.14 -11.70 3.48
CA ILE A 311 14.41 -11.03 3.15
C ILE A 311 15.58 -12.00 3.38
N GLU A 312 15.58 -12.76 4.48
CA GLU A 312 16.66 -13.67 4.85
C GLU A 312 16.77 -14.86 3.89
N VAL A 313 15.65 -15.42 3.48
CA VAL A 313 15.62 -16.67 2.71
C VAL A 313 15.58 -16.42 1.21
N ARG A 314 14.84 -15.40 0.75
CA ARG A 314 14.55 -15.21 -0.68
C ARG A 314 15.27 -14.04 -1.32
N LEU A 315 15.83 -13.13 -0.52
CA LEU A 315 16.51 -11.93 -0.98
C LEU A 315 17.94 -11.84 -0.42
N SER A 316 18.49 -12.94 0.05
CA SER A 316 19.86 -13.02 0.61
C SER A 316 20.93 -12.49 -0.34
N ASP A 317 20.79 -12.78 -1.64
CA ASP A 317 21.75 -12.40 -2.67
C ASP A 317 21.80 -10.88 -2.96
N LEU A 318 20.81 -10.13 -2.44
CA LEU A 318 20.77 -8.66 -2.55
C LEU A 318 21.50 -7.97 -1.40
N ARG A 319 21.93 -8.70 -0.37
CA ARG A 319 22.66 -8.11 0.75
C ARG A 319 24.08 -7.73 0.32
N PRO A 320 24.59 -6.58 0.78
CA PRO A 320 26.01 -6.30 0.63
C PRO A 320 26.79 -7.43 1.31
N ALA A 321 27.87 -7.89 0.67
CA ALA A 321 28.83 -8.78 1.32
C ALA A 321 29.29 -8.13 2.63
N ALA A 322 29.29 -8.90 3.71
CA ALA A 322 29.62 -8.45 5.05
C ALA A 322 31.07 -7.96 5.13
#